data_faccb59219cc5e68a0dc10ceba1627aa
#
_entry.id   faccb59219cc5e68a0dc10ceba1627aa
#
_cell.length_a   1.000
_cell.length_b   1.000
_cell.length_c   1.000
_cell.angle_alpha   90.00
_cell.angle_beta   90.00
_cell.angle_gamma   90.00
#
_symmetry.space_group_name_H-M   'P 1'
#
loop_
_entity.id
_entity.type
_entity.pdbx_description
1 polymer ?
#
loop_
_entity_poly.entity_id
_entity_poly.type
_entity_poly.pdbx_seq_one_letter_code
_entity_poly.pdbx_strand_id
1 'polypeptide(L)'
;MNEKKFLQQVYTKLENQLEQEVKLADDSIEISEGDKVIFRVDRKGDVLYSVDKQYSNIVNKLHVKIENDVRNTKEFLKVMDNSPELTAVDLNAPYKKLLEYNDVVLAGTEHSDGSFEFVTWDCKNNSLDHGHYYEDYERAKEDFVKRSELLPESQIFSADEWFELYRCVEDALSAGFELSSDVENILADVKEKLKESIPDFDKRLTTLDEQDQQQEQKM
;
A
#
# COMPACT_ATOMS: atom_id res chain seq x y z
N MET A 1 -10.47 -7.41 17.82
CA MET A 1 -10.79 -6.42 16.77
C MET A 1 -12.28 -6.19 16.74
N ASN A 2 -12.74 -4.95 16.77
CA ASN A 2 -14.14 -4.58 16.65
C ASN A 2 -14.55 -4.56 15.16
N GLU A 3 -15.46 -5.47 14.75
CA GLU A 3 -15.88 -5.65 13.36
C GLU A 3 -16.52 -4.39 12.75
N LYS A 4 -17.30 -3.64 13.54
CA LYS A 4 -17.92 -2.39 13.09
C LYS A 4 -16.86 -1.31 12.83
N LYS A 5 -15.87 -1.19 13.72
CA LYS A 5 -14.75 -0.27 13.55
C LYS A 5 -13.90 -0.65 12.32
N PHE A 6 -13.66 -1.94 12.13
CA PHE A 6 -12.95 -2.44 10.97
C PHE A 6 -13.66 -2.04 9.65
N LEU A 7 -14.96 -2.33 9.53
CA LEU A 7 -15.72 -1.94 8.33
C LEU A 7 -15.72 -0.42 8.11
N GLN A 8 -15.83 0.38 9.17
CA GLN A 8 -15.79 1.83 9.05
C GLN A 8 -14.44 2.32 8.50
N GLN A 9 -13.33 1.78 8.99
CA GLN A 9 -11.99 2.16 8.52
C GLN A 9 -11.75 1.75 7.06
N VAL A 10 -12.15 0.53 6.68
CA VAL A 10 -12.06 0.07 5.28
C VAL A 10 -12.95 0.94 4.38
N TYR A 11 -14.18 1.23 4.80
CA TYR A 11 -15.10 2.09 4.05
C TYR A 11 -14.49 3.47 3.79
N THR A 12 -14.02 4.17 4.84
CA THR A 12 -13.42 5.49 4.71
C THR A 12 -12.22 5.49 3.76
N LYS A 13 -11.38 4.46 3.84
CA LYS A 13 -10.21 4.33 2.96
C LYS A 13 -10.62 4.11 1.50
N LEU A 14 -11.55 3.19 1.23
CA LEU A 14 -12.00 2.88 -0.12
C LEU A 14 -12.80 4.03 -0.74
N GLU A 15 -13.69 4.69 0.01
CA GLU A 15 -14.46 5.85 -0.44
C GLU A 15 -13.56 6.99 -0.91
N ASN A 16 -12.45 7.25 -0.21
CA ASN A 16 -11.50 8.30 -0.57
C ASN A 16 -10.59 7.95 -1.75
N GLN A 17 -10.47 6.68 -2.11
CA GLN A 17 -9.47 6.21 -3.08
C GLN A 17 -10.06 5.65 -4.38
N LEU A 18 -11.33 5.28 -4.38
CA LEU A 18 -11.97 4.68 -5.54
C LEU A 18 -12.86 5.69 -6.27
N GLU A 19 -12.94 5.57 -7.59
CA GLU A 19 -13.87 6.31 -8.43
C GLU A 19 -15.27 5.69 -8.41
N GLN A 20 -15.36 4.41 -8.02
CA GLN A 20 -16.60 3.64 -7.92
C GLN A 20 -17.42 4.08 -6.70
N GLU A 21 -18.72 3.90 -6.79
CA GLU A 21 -19.60 4.14 -5.64
C GLU A 21 -19.33 3.12 -4.53
N VAL A 22 -18.98 3.60 -3.34
CA VAL A 22 -18.72 2.77 -2.15
C VAL A 22 -19.85 3.01 -1.15
N LYS A 23 -20.50 1.94 -0.67
CA LYS A 23 -21.58 1.98 0.32
C LYS A 23 -21.25 1.12 1.52
N LEU A 24 -21.42 1.70 2.71
CA LEU A 24 -21.36 0.96 3.96
C LEU A 24 -22.77 0.46 4.32
N ALA A 25 -22.96 -0.86 4.27
CA ALA A 25 -24.15 -1.55 4.77
C ALA A 25 -23.94 -2.03 6.22
N ASP A 26 -24.97 -2.58 6.86
CA ASP A 26 -24.91 -2.99 8.28
C ASP A 26 -23.78 -3.99 8.58
N ASP A 27 -23.46 -4.87 7.63
CA ASP A 27 -22.51 -5.98 7.82
C ASP A 27 -21.52 -6.16 6.67
N SER A 28 -21.47 -5.23 5.74
CA SER A 28 -20.55 -5.29 4.59
C SER A 28 -20.32 -3.91 3.97
N ILE A 29 -19.27 -3.82 3.15
CA ILE A 29 -19.04 -2.70 2.24
C ILE A 29 -19.33 -3.20 0.84
N GLU A 30 -20.11 -2.44 0.07
CA GLU A 30 -20.43 -2.73 -1.33
C GLU A 30 -19.79 -1.69 -2.22
N ILE A 31 -19.12 -2.15 -3.28
CA ILE A 31 -18.50 -1.29 -4.30
C ILE A 31 -19.22 -1.57 -5.62
N SER A 32 -19.75 -0.52 -6.22
CA SER A 32 -20.62 -0.63 -7.40
C SER A 32 -20.06 0.12 -8.60
N GLU A 33 -20.27 -0.46 -9.78
CA GLU A 33 -20.09 0.21 -11.07
C GLU A 33 -21.46 0.37 -11.72
N GLY A 34 -21.97 1.62 -11.79
CA GLY A 34 -23.37 1.90 -12.10
C GLY A 34 -24.30 1.25 -11.08
N ASP A 35 -25.31 0.54 -11.56
CA ASP A 35 -26.30 -0.15 -10.70
C ASP A 35 -25.86 -1.54 -10.22
N LYS A 36 -24.61 -1.96 -10.54
CA LYS A 36 -24.15 -3.31 -10.25
C LYS A 36 -23.06 -3.33 -9.17
N VAL A 37 -23.34 -4.09 -8.10
CA VAL A 37 -22.29 -4.39 -7.09
C VAL A 37 -21.25 -5.31 -7.72
N ILE A 38 -20.00 -4.85 -7.75
CA ILE A 38 -18.85 -5.56 -8.31
C ILE A 38 -17.90 -6.13 -7.25
N PHE A 39 -17.87 -5.52 -6.04
CA PHE A 39 -17.19 -6.08 -4.87
C PHE A 39 -18.05 -5.98 -3.63
N ARG A 40 -17.82 -6.91 -2.72
CA ARG A 40 -18.36 -6.88 -1.36
C ARG A 40 -17.26 -7.29 -0.38
N VAL A 41 -17.06 -6.49 0.66
CA VAL A 41 -16.14 -6.80 1.78
C VAL A 41 -17.00 -7.08 3.01
N ASP A 42 -16.85 -8.25 3.59
CA ASP A 42 -17.60 -8.63 4.80
C ASP A 42 -16.92 -8.19 6.09
N ARG A 43 -17.57 -8.43 7.24
CA ARG A 43 -17.06 -8.10 8.60
C ARG A 43 -15.74 -8.79 8.95
N LYS A 44 -15.43 -9.91 8.28
CA LYS A 44 -14.19 -10.66 8.51
C LYS A 44 -13.07 -10.17 7.63
N GLY A 45 -13.38 -9.34 6.64
CA GLY A 45 -12.45 -8.87 5.62
C GLY A 45 -12.28 -9.84 4.46
N ASP A 46 -13.28 -10.72 4.23
CA ASP A 46 -13.31 -11.52 3.03
C ASP A 46 -13.82 -10.66 1.86
N VAL A 47 -13.07 -10.65 0.77
CA VAL A 47 -13.38 -9.86 -0.43
C VAL A 47 -14.02 -10.76 -1.48
N LEU A 48 -15.28 -10.51 -1.77
CA LEU A 48 -16.04 -11.18 -2.83
C LEU A 48 -16.16 -10.25 -4.02
N TYR A 49 -16.03 -10.79 -5.23
CA TYR A 49 -16.14 -9.98 -6.46
C TYR A 49 -16.99 -10.65 -7.54
N SER A 50 -17.49 -9.82 -8.46
CA SER A 50 -18.33 -10.27 -9.58
C SER A 50 -17.49 -11.03 -10.59
N VAL A 51 -17.98 -12.19 -11.03
CA VAL A 51 -17.38 -13.00 -12.12
C VAL A 51 -17.99 -12.66 -13.49
N ASP A 52 -18.82 -11.62 -13.57
CA ASP A 52 -19.43 -11.17 -14.81
C ASP A 52 -18.37 -10.57 -15.75
N LYS A 53 -18.27 -11.13 -16.97
CA LYS A 53 -17.28 -10.72 -17.97
C LYS A 53 -17.34 -9.24 -18.33
N GLN A 54 -18.51 -8.61 -18.21
CA GLN A 54 -18.69 -7.18 -18.46
C GLN A 54 -17.83 -6.32 -17.54
N TYR A 55 -17.57 -6.76 -16.31
CA TYR A 55 -16.81 -6.01 -15.30
C TYR A 55 -15.40 -6.55 -15.06
N SER A 56 -14.97 -7.57 -15.82
CA SER A 56 -13.69 -8.25 -15.58
C SER A 56 -12.49 -7.31 -15.57
N ASN A 57 -12.44 -6.30 -16.44
CA ASN A 57 -11.34 -5.33 -16.48
C ASN A 57 -11.27 -4.48 -15.20
N ILE A 58 -12.43 -4.00 -14.71
CA ILE A 58 -12.50 -3.19 -13.48
C ILE A 58 -12.15 -4.07 -12.28
N VAL A 59 -12.71 -5.28 -12.22
CA VAL A 59 -12.42 -6.23 -11.15
C VAL A 59 -10.94 -6.55 -11.09
N ASN A 60 -10.31 -6.89 -12.20
CA ASN A 60 -8.87 -7.18 -12.24
C ASN A 60 -8.00 -5.99 -11.81
N LYS A 61 -8.40 -4.77 -12.20
CA LYS A 61 -7.69 -3.53 -11.81
C LYS A 61 -7.78 -3.25 -10.31
N LEU A 62 -8.95 -3.48 -9.69
CA LEU A 62 -9.21 -3.06 -8.32
C LEU A 62 -9.00 -4.18 -7.27
N HIS A 63 -9.06 -5.44 -7.67
CA HIS A 63 -9.05 -6.59 -6.77
C HIS A 63 -7.86 -6.57 -5.80
N VAL A 64 -6.64 -6.52 -6.32
CA VAL A 64 -5.40 -6.53 -5.50
C VAL A 64 -5.34 -5.32 -4.57
N LYS A 65 -5.76 -4.14 -5.06
CA LYS A 65 -5.80 -2.93 -4.25
C LYS A 65 -6.76 -3.06 -3.08
N ILE A 66 -8.00 -3.51 -3.32
CA ILE A 66 -9.02 -3.68 -2.29
C ILE A 66 -8.57 -4.73 -1.25
N GLU A 67 -8.02 -5.86 -1.68
CA GLU A 67 -7.49 -6.88 -0.77
C GLU A 67 -6.34 -6.35 0.09
N ASN A 68 -5.44 -5.56 -0.49
CA ASN A 68 -4.34 -4.94 0.24
C ASN A 68 -4.87 -3.93 1.28
N ASP A 69 -5.80 -3.06 0.93
CA ASP A 69 -6.38 -2.08 1.84
C ASP A 69 -7.12 -2.74 3.00
N VAL A 70 -7.88 -3.80 2.72
CA VAL A 70 -8.57 -4.62 3.72
C VAL A 70 -7.57 -5.30 4.65
N ARG A 71 -6.54 -5.95 4.11
CA ARG A 71 -5.48 -6.62 4.89
C ARG A 71 -4.74 -5.64 5.78
N ASN A 72 -4.31 -4.51 5.24
CA ASN A 72 -3.55 -3.49 5.96
C ASN A 72 -4.38 -2.86 7.08
N THR A 73 -5.68 -2.59 6.83
CA THR A 73 -6.60 -2.11 7.86
C THR A 73 -6.75 -3.12 9.01
N LYS A 74 -6.89 -4.40 8.68
CA LYS A 74 -6.98 -5.48 9.66
C LYS A 74 -5.70 -5.62 10.48
N GLU A 75 -4.54 -5.48 9.83
CA GLU A 75 -3.23 -5.52 10.47
C GLU A 75 -3.09 -4.39 11.50
N PHE A 76 -3.26 -3.12 11.09
CA PHE A 76 -3.02 -2.01 11.99
C PHE A 76 -4.01 -1.99 13.17
N LEU A 77 -5.28 -2.31 12.94
CA LEU A 77 -6.26 -2.39 14.03
C LEU A 77 -5.89 -3.47 15.05
N LYS A 78 -5.42 -4.62 14.57
CA LYS A 78 -4.92 -5.69 15.45
C LYS A 78 -3.68 -5.26 16.22
N VAL A 79 -2.75 -4.56 15.58
CA VAL A 79 -1.55 -4.04 16.22
C VAL A 79 -1.93 -2.98 17.25
N MET A 80 -2.80 -2.02 16.91
CA MET A 80 -3.29 -1.01 17.83
C MET A 80 -3.99 -1.62 19.06
N ASP A 81 -4.83 -2.64 18.88
CA ASP A 81 -5.55 -3.30 19.99
C ASP A 81 -4.59 -3.97 20.99
N ASN A 82 -3.45 -4.51 20.53
CA ASN A 82 -2.53 -5.33 21.32
C ASN A 82 -1.27 -4.58 21.80
N SER A 83 -1.03 -3.38 21.29
CA SER A 83 0.18 -2.63 21.61
C SER A 83 0.08 -1.91 22.96
N PRO A 84 1.17 -1.87 23.74
CA PRO A 84 1.22 -1.13 24.99
C PRO A 84 1.20 0.38 24.75
N GLU A 85 0.83 1.13 25.80
CA GLU A 85 1.00 2.59 25.80
C GLU A 85 2.48 2.96 25.65
N LEU A 86 2.74 3.96 24.79
CA LEU A 86 4.06 4.56 24.68
C LEU A 86 4.27 5.53 25.84
N THR A 87 5.36 5.33 26.58
CA THR A 87 5.76 6.23 27.66
C THR A 87 7.03 6.95 27.27
N ALA A 88 7.00 8.28 27.25
CA ALA A 88 8.16 9.13 27.02
C ALA A 88 8.01 10.44 27.79
N VAL A 89 9.14 11.10 28.10
CA VAL A 89 9.17 12.32 28.92
C VAL A 89 8.39 13.46 28.25
N ASP A 90 8.47 13.55 26.93
CA ASP A 90 7.95 14.67 26.14
C ASP A 90 6.58 14.37 25.50
N LEU A 91 5.98 13.24 25.86
CA LEU A 91 4.72 12.77 25.26
C LEU A 91 3.51 13.30 26.03
N ASN A 92 2.68 14.11 25.37
CA ASN A 92 1.49 14.74 25.95
C ASN A 92 0.16 14.11 25.49
N ALA A 93 0.20 13.10 24.62
CA ALA A 93 -0.97 12.43 24.08
C ALA A 93 -0.85 10.89 24.19
N PRO A 94 -1.99 10.16 24.25
CA PRO A 94 -1.99 8.71 24.45
C PRO A 94 -1.64 7.99 23.16
N TYR A 95 -0.36 7.78 22.92
CA TYR A 95 0.11 6.94 21.80
C TYR A 95 0.37 5.51 22.27
N LYS A 96 0.17 4.55 21.38
CA LYS A 96 0.57 3.17 21.55
C LYS A 96 1.87 2.89 20.80
N LYS A 97 2.78 2.16 21.41
CA LYS A 97 4.04 1.74 20.81
C LYS A 97 3.80 0.53 19.92
N LEU A 98 3.81 0.73 18.60
CA LEU A 98 3.51 -0.31 17.62
C LEU A 98 4.75 -1.12 17.26
N LEU A 99 5.87 -0.46 17.00
CA LEU A 99 7.17 -1.08 16.70
C LEU A 99 8.28 -0.26 17.34
N GLU A 100 9.41 -0.90 17.62
CA GLU A 100 10.64 -0.26 18.10
C GLU A 100 11.85 -1.03 17.58
N TYR A 101 12.77 -0.34 16.95
CA TYR A 101 14.05 -0.90 16.50
C TYR A 101 15.08 0.22 16.30
N ASN A 102 16.33 -0.02 16.73
CA ASN A 102 17.49 0.84 16.51
C ASN A 102 17.22 2.33 16.84
N ASP A 103 16.74 2.58 18.07
CA ASP A 103 16.38 3.93 18.56
C ASP A 103 15.27 4.64 17.75
N VAL A 104 14.51 3.92 16.95
CA VAL A 104 13.32 4.44 16.25
C VAL A 104 12.07 3.74 16.76
N VAL A 105 11.02 4.51 17.04
CA VAL A 105 9.72 4.00 17.43
C VAL A 105 8.67 4.38 16.39
N LEU A 106 7.83 3.42 16.01
CA LEU A 106 6.56 3.67 15.34
C LEU A 106 5.45 3.62 16.38
N ALA A 107 4.69 4.67 16.48
CA ALA A 107 3.57 4.78 17.38
C ALA A 107 2.28 5.14 16.65
N GLY A 108 1.13 4.90 17.28
CA GLY A 108 -0.17 5.25 16.75
C GLY A 108 -1.12 5.72 17.83
N THR A 109 -2.01 6.64 17.48
CA THR A 109 -3.10 7.10 18.31
C THR A 109 -4.42 7.10 17.54
N GLU A 110 -5.53 6.98 18.26
CA GLU A 110 -6.87 7.13 17.73
C GLU A 110 -7.46 8.45 18.23
N HIS A 111 -7.94 9.26 17.31
CA HIS A 111 -8.62 10.50 17.62
C HIS A 111 -10.11 10.27 18.00
N SER A 112 -10.73 11.27 18.60
CA SER A 112 -12.12 11.23 19.05
C SER A 112 -13.14 11.06 17.91
N ASP A 113 -12.77 11.40 16.68
CA ASP A 113 -13.58 11.20 15.47
C ASP A 113 -13.41 9.81 14.84
N GLY A 114 -12.57 8.95 15.44
CA GLY A 114 -12.29 7.61 14.98
C GLY A 114 -11.21 7.52 13.91
N SER A 115 -10.58 8.63 13.51
CA SER A 115 -9.41 8.63 12.66
C SER A 115 -8.16 8.16 13.41
N PHE A 116 -7.13 7.75 12.67
CA PHE A 116 -5.86 7.34 13.25
C PHE A 116 -4.73 8.24 12.77
N GLU A 117 -3.78 8.47 13.66
CA GLU A 117 -2.50 9.10 13.35
C GLU A 117 -1.38 8.15 13.75
N PHE A 118 -0.40 8.01 12.87
CA PHE A 118 0.81 7.22 13.08
C PHE A 118 2.01 8.15 13.03
N VAL A 119 2.99 7.89 13.89
CA VAL A 119 4.19 8.73 14.00
C VAL A 119 5.42 7.85 14.13
N THR A 120 6.48 8.20 13.42
CA THR A 120 7.80 7.66 13.67
C THR A 120 8.65 8.69 14.39
N TRP A 121 9.27 8.32 15.51
CA TRP A 121 10.18 9.17 16.28
C TRP A 121 11.53 8.52 16.46
N ASP A 122 12.58 9.34 16.53
CA ASP A 122 13.81 8.93 17.17
C ASP A 122 13.58 8.88 18.68
N CYS A 123 13.90 7.77 19.32
CA CYS A 123 13.67 7.52 20.74
C CYS A 123 14.98 7.23 21.44
N LYS A 124 15.55 8.24 22.13
CA LYS A 124 16.80 8.10 22.87
C LYS A 124 16.59 8.50 24.32
N ASN A 125 17.04 7.64 25.25
CA ASN A 125 16.91 7.89 26.69
C ASN A 125 15.50 8.25 27.13
N ASN A 126 14.48 7.61 26.54
CA ASN A 126 13.06 7.85 26.81
C ASN A 126 12.56 9.26 26.43
N SER A 127 13.27 9.96 25.55
CA SER A 127 12.88 11.22 24.91
C SER A 127 12.63 10.98 23.42
N LEU A 128 11.60 11.64 22.87
CA LEU A 128 11.18 11.52 21.49
C LEU A 128 11.61 12.78 20.73
N ASP A 129 12.19 12.58 19.56
CA ASP A 129 12.65 13.66 18.67
C ASP A 129 12.35 13.34 17.20
N HIS A 130 12.38 14.35 16.33
CA HIS A 130 12.22 14.23 14.88
C HIS A 130 11.01 13.39 14.46
N GLY A 131 9.80 13.81 14.88
CA GLY A 131 8.55 13.12 14.54
C GLY A 131 8.13 13.32 13.09
N HIS A 132 7.86 12.21 12.38
CA HIS A 132 7.18 12.21 11.09
C HIS A 132 5.76 11.67 11.24
N TYR A 133 4.75 12.43 10.83
CA TYR A 133 3.34 12.18 11.09
C TYR A 133 2.64 11.69 9.83
N TYR A 134 1.80 10.65 9.96
CA TYR A 134 1.10 9.97 8.88
C TYR A 134 -0.35 9.64 9.26
N GLU A 135 -1.26 9.79 8.32
CA GLU A 135 -2.62 9.25 8.44
C GLU A 135 -2.70 7.79 7.93
N ASP A 136 -1.71 7.38 7.14
CA ASP A 136 -1.63 6.04 6.55
C ASP A 136 -0.58 5.17 7.24
N TYR A 137 -1.01 4.00 7.72
CA TYR A 137 -0.15 3.06 8.45
C TYR A 137 0.99 2.49 7.59
N GLU A 138 0.74 2.23 6.30
CA GLU A 138 1.76 1.68 5.41
C GLU A 138 2.90 2.67 5.19
N ARG A 139 2.57 3.95 4.96
CA ARG A 139 3.58 5.02 4.85
C ARG A 139 4.38 5.19 6.12
N ALA A 140 3.73 5.09 7.27
CA ALA A 140 4.42 5.14 8.55
C ALA A 140 5.36 3.93 8.75
N LYS A 141 4.94 2.72 8.34
CA LYS A 141 5.81 1.53 8.34
C LYS A 141 7.01 1.68 7.41
N GLU A 142 6.81 2.20 6.21
CA GLU A 142 7.90 2.45 5.26
C GLU A 142 8.94 3.43 5.83
N ASP A 143 8.48 4.52 6.44
CA ASP A 143 9.37 5.49 7.09
C ASP A 143 10.10 4.85 8.28
N PHE A 144 9.40 4.07 9.09
CA PHE A 144 10.02 3.31 10.19
C PHE A 144 11.12 2.36 9.71
N VAL A 145 10.88 1.60 8.64
CA VAL A 145 11.86 0.67 8.06
C VAL A 145 13.12 1.40 7.60
N LYS A 146 12.94 2.56 6.96
CA LYS A 146 14.06 3.41 6.48
C LYS A 146 14.84 4.02 7.63
N ARG A 147 14.15 4.69 8.57
CA ARG A 147 14.79 5.40 9.69
C ARG A 147 15.48 4.46 10.67
N SER A 148 14.86 3.32 10.95
CA SER A 148 15.43 2.32 11.85
C SER A 148 16.56 1.49 11.23
N GLU A 149 16.83 1.67 9.92
CA GLU A 149 17.78 0.85 9.18
C GLU A 149 17.47 -0.67 9.26
N LEU A 150 16.15 -1.01 9.43
CA LEU A 150 15.70 -2.41 9.47
C LEU A 150 16.02 -3.11 8.13
N LEU A 151 15.94 -2.35 7.03
CA LEU A 151 16.50 -2.72 5.73
C LEU A 151 17.60 -1.72 5.39
N PRO A 152 18.80 -2.16 4.98
CA PRO A 152 19.83 -1.29 4.46
C PRO A 152 19.32 -0.45 3.29
N GLU A 153 19.70 0.82 3.21
CA GLU A 153 19.30 1.72 2.13
C GLU A 153 19.61 1.14 0.74
N SER A 154 20.71 0.38 0.61
CA SER A 154 21.06 -0.33 -0.63
C SER A 154 20.09 -1.43 -1.06
N GLN A 155 19.11 -1.79 -0.22
CA GLN A 155 18.06 -2.76 -0.51
C GLN A 155 16.69 -2.10 -0.71
N ILE A 156 16.64 -0.77 -0.67
CA ILE A 156 15.42 0.01 -0.83
C ILE A 156 15.50 0.75 -2.16
N PHE A 157 14.64 0.39 -3.10
CA PHE A 157 14.52 1.08 -4.38
C PHE A 157 13.32 2.03 -4.35
N SER A 158 13.49 3.22 -4.90
CA SER A 158 12.39 4.15 -5.18
C SER A 158 11.49 3.60 -6.28
N ALA A 159 10.27 4.14 -6.40
CA ALA A 159 9.37 3.76 -7.49
C ALA A 159 9.95 4.03 -8.88
N ASP A 160 10.80 5.06 -9.02
CA ASP A 160 11.47 5.37 -10.29
C ASP A 160 12.59 4.37 -10.60
N GLU A 161 13.38 3.98 -9.59
CA GLU A 161 14.41 2.94 -9.76
C GLU A 161 13.80 1.57 -10.08
N TRP A 162 12.69 1.19 -9.42
CA TRP A 162 11.93 -0.01 -9.76
C TRP A 162 11.43 0.02 -11.21
N PHE A 163 10.93 1.17 -11.67
CA PHE A 163 10.45 1.33 -13.03
C PHE A 163 11.56 1.23 -14.06
N GLU A 164 12.73 1.82 -13.80
CA GLU A 164 13.92 1.68 -14.67
C GLU A 164 14.43 0.23 -14.71
N LEU A 165 14.42 -0.48 -13.57
CA LEU A 165 14.74 -1.92 -13.55
C LEU A 165 13.76 -2.74 -14.40
N TYR A 166 12.45 -2.43 -14.32
CA TYR A 166 11.45 -3.05 -15.16
C TYR A 166 11.76 -2.84 -16.66
N ARG A 167 12.09 -1.62 -17.06
CA ARG A 167 12.46 -1.31 -18.44
C ARG A 167 13.68 -2.11 -18.89
N CYS A 168 14.72 -2.17 -18.07
CA CYS A 168 15.91 -2.96 -18.38
C CYS A 168 15.58 -4.44 -18.61
N VAL A 169 14.69 -5.02 -17.81
CA VAL A 169 14.24 -6.41 -17.98
C VAL A 169 13.41 -6.57 -19.26
N GLU A 170 12.50 -5.64 -19.55
CA GLU A 170 11.71 -5.61 -20.78
C GLU A 170 12.60 -5.55 -22.01
N ASP A 171 13.57 -4.64 -22.03
CA ASP A 171 14.54 -4.48 -23.10
C ASP A 171 15.36 -5.76 -23.30
N ALA A 172 15.82 -6.39 -22.23
CA ALA A 172 16.57 -7.65 -22.29
C ALA A 172 15.76 -8.79 -22.92
N LEU A 173 14.45 -8.88 -22.59
CA LEU A 173 13.55 -9.88 -23.17
C LEU A 173 13.19 -9.57 -24.64
N SER A 174 13.15 -8.30 -25.02
CA SER A 174 12.73 -7.84 -26.34
C SER A 174 13.89 -7.72 -27.34
N ALA A 175 15.14 -7.66 -26.88
CA ALA A 175 16.33 -7.36 -27.67
C ALA A 175 16.72 -8.47 -28.69
N GLY A 176 16.02 -9.60 -28.70
CA GLY A 176 16.27 -10.69 -29.65
C GLY A 176 17.59 -11.44 -29.45
N PHE A 177 18.22 -11.31 -28.29
CA PHE A 177 19.36 -12.13 -27.90
C PHE A 177 18.91 -13.59 -27.64
N GLU A 178 19.76 -14.56 -28.03
CA GLU A 178 19.53 -15.94 -27.65
C GLU A 178 19.77 -16.12 -26.14
N LEU A 179 18.70 -16.02 -25.37
CA LEU A 179 18.69 -16.35 -23.93
C LEU A 179 18.42 -17.84 -23.77
N SER A 180 18.99 -18.46 -22.75
CA SER A 180 18.57 -19.80 -22.37
C SER A 180 17.16 -19.77 -21.78
N SER A 181 16.37 -20.83 -21.95
CA SER A 181 15.02 -20.93 -21.41
C SER A 181 14.94 -20.65 -19.90
N ASP A 182 15.96 -21.05 -19.15
CA ASP A 182 16.03 -20.79 -17.70
C ASP A 182 16.16 -19.28 -17.40
N VAL A 183 16.98 -18.58 -18.17
CA VAL A 183 17.16 -17.12 -18.02
C VAL A 183 15.90 -16.37 -18.47
N GLU A 184 15.27 -16.76 -19.56
CA GLU A 184 13.99 -16.18 -20.00
C GLU A 184 12.91 -16.31 -18.92
N ASN A 185 12.77 -17.50 -18.32
CA ASN A 185 11.82 -17.72 -17.25
C ASN A 185 12.11 -16.87 -16.00
N ILE A 186 13.39 -16.77 -15.60
CA ILE A 186 13.80 -15.91 -14.47
C ILE A 186 13.47 -14.46 -14.77
N LEU A 187 13.80 -13.96 -15.95
CA LEU A 187 13.51 -12.56 -16.32
C LEU A 187 12.02 -12.27 -16.40
N ALA A 188 11.22 -13.22 -16.90
CA ALA A 188 9.76 -13.10 -16.91
C ALA A 188 9.19 -13.01 -15.49
N ASP A 189 9.64 -13.88 -14.56
CA ASP A 189 9.24 -13.84 -13.16
C ASP A 189 9.67 -12.54 -12.47
N VAL A 190 10.87 -12.05 -12.75
CA VAL A 190 11.38 -10.76 -12.23
C VAL A 190 10.52 -9.61 -12.75
N LYS A 191 10.19 -9.60 -14.04
CA LYS A 191 9.33 -8.60 -14.67
C LYS A 191 7.98 -8.48 -13.97
N GLU A 192 7.30 -9.60 -13.72
CA GLU A 192 6.01 -9.58 -13.01
C GLU A 192 6.14 -9.07 -11.57
N LYS A 193 7.17 -9.48 -10.83
CA LYS A 193 7.43 -8.97 -9.48
C LYS A 193 7.70 -7.46 -9.45
N LEU A 194 8.47 -6.95 -10.42
CA LEU A 194 8.74 -5.52 -10.54
C LEU A 194 7.45 -4.75 -10.81
N LYS A 195 6.63 -5.24 -11.76
CA LYS A 195 5.34 -4.64 -12.09
C LYS A 195 4.41 -4.54 -10.88
N GLU A 196 4.32 -5.59 -10.07
CA GLU A 196 3.51 -5.61 -8.84
C GLU A 196 4.05 -4.66 -7.76
N SER A 197 5.36 -4.39 -7.77
CA SER A 197 6.04 -3.53 -6.77
C SER A 197 6.00 -2.04 -7.11
N ILE A 198 5.64 -1.66 -8.35
CA ILE A 198 5.67 -0.28 -8.82
C ILE A 198 4.29 0.37 -8.62
N PRO A 199 4.19 1.42 -7.78
CA PRO A 199 2.97 2.19 -7.64
C PRO A 199 2.58 2.87 -8.97
N ASP A 200 1.27 2.87 -9.29
CA ASP A 200 0.72 3.50 -10.49
C ASP A 200 1.39 3.06 -11.81
N PHE A 201 1.78 1.79 -11.90
CA PHE A 201 2.52 1.21 -13.01
C PHE A 201 1.93 1.57 -14.38
N ASP A 202 0.63 1.35 -14.59
CA ASP A 202 -0.04 1.61 -15.87
C ASP A 202 0.03 3.09 -16.27
N LYS A 203 -0.07 4.00 -15.31
CA LYS A 203 0.06 5.44 -15.55
C LYS A 203 1.48 5.82 -15.97
N ARG A 204 2.48 5.23 -15.32
CA ARG A 204 3.89 5.44 -15.66
C ARG A 204 4.21 4.92 -17.07
N LEU A 205 3.68 3.76 -17.41
CA LEU A 205 3.85 3.17 -18.75
C LEU A 205 3.24 4.05 -19.83
N THR A 206 2.00 4.52 -19.64
CA THR A 206 1.32 5.43 -20.59
C THR A 206 2.10 6.72 -20.79
N THR A 207 2.65 7.31 -19.72
CA THR A 207 3.45 8.54 -19.80
C THR A 207 4.73 8.33 -20.62
N LEU A 208 5.35 7.16 -20.50
CA LEU A 208 6.54 6.80 -21.26
C LEU A 208 6.21 6.68 -22.77
N ASP A 209 5.16 5.92 -23.08
CA ASP A 209 4.72 5.73 -24.49
C ASP A 209 4.42 7.08 -25.17
N GLU A 210 3.83 8.04 -24.46
CA GLU A 210 3.59 9.39 -24.96
C GLU A 210 4.90 10.17 -25.19
N GLN A 211 5.90 10.01 -24.34
CA GLN A 211 7.21 10.66 -24.48
C GLN A 211 8.00 10.09 -25.67
N ASP A 212 8.00 8.79 -25.84
CA ASP A 212 8.68 8.12 -26.93
C ASP A 212 8.07 8.51 -28.29
N GLN A 213 6.73 8.56 -28.40
CA GLN A 213 6.04 9.04 -29.60
C GLN A 213 6.36 10.51 -29.93
N GLN A 214 6.52 11.37 -28.92
CA GLN A 214 6.90 12.78 -29.14
C GLN A 214 8.36 12.94 -29.59
N GLN A 215 9.25 12.03 -29.20
CA GLN A 215 10.63 12.04 -29.66
C GLN A 215 10.77 11.56 -31.12
N GLU A 216 10.03 10.51 -31.47
CA GLU A 216 10.00 10.02 -32.88
C GLU A 216 9.45 11.05 -33.83
N GLN A 217 8.48 11.88 -33.44
CA GLN A 217 7.93 12.95 -34.30
C GLN A 217 8.87 14.15 -34.51
N LYS A 218 9.92 14.27 -33.68
CA LYS A 218 10.91 15.37 -33.78
C LYS A 218 12.17 15.01 -34.54
N MET A 219 12.34 13.75 -34.91
CA MET A 219 13.46 13.24 -35.73
C MET A 219 13.08 13.20 -37.21
#